data_40991b0055f81806696e7b48843ebb5e
#
_entry.id   40991b0055f81806696e7b48843ebb5e
#
_cell.length_a   1.000
_cell.length_b   1.000
_cell.length_c   1.000
_cell.angle_alpha   90.00
_cell.angle_beta   90.00
_cell.angle_gamma   90.00
#
_symmetry.space_group_name_H-M   'P 1'
#
loop_
_entity.id
_entity.type
_entity.pdbx_description
1 polymer ?
#
loop_
_entity_poly.entity_id
_entity_poly.type
_entity_poly.pdbx_seq_one_letter_code
_entity_poly.pdbx_strand_id
1 'polypeptide(L)'
;MFANFYTKLGLIVFGLLLIESATYAQKPLNPPPPSPSGSRINLLSADSLVGVNQLPYYTRQFLGNVSFQHRGAILYCQSATQNETTNTLEAFGKIRIVQGDTLTITGDTLYYDGNTRFARVLGKKVVLTDKKVSLTTRIVEYDIQKNRAYYPVRGVIVQDSSVLKSEKGFYNTRSKIFNYKENVEITNPKYTITSDSLQYNARTKMALFKAPTLIKSKDGDIVANAGSTYNTQTQQSNFKGRSKIVNEDYTLTGDTLNFDQKTESGFAKGNVELVSKKDKVILNGKVGVRDGKTGFTKIMGNALMRSTAERDTLYLSADTLYAYERKDSLVAKTDTVKQAKKENKNTAAKMEKLLAFGHVKVYRSDIQSRCDSLLYDLKDSVIHFFSKPIIWSDKNQSEADTIHVYMKNNKVSRMYMVNNGFVIAKDTALNFNQIKGRKITASFNAQTRIDNVVVEGNGESIYYALDEKNKLIGVNRVECSKMNMKFKENQVNRISFLGRPDAKLVPPAELTNDGNRLDGFNWREKEKPTKSEILGVKFVDKKVDVKPVLEAKK
;
A
#
# COMPACT_ATOMS: atom_id res chain seq x y z
N MET A 1 -48.90 8.16 -9.29
CA MET A 1 -48.42 8.27 -10.67
C MET A 1 -46.90 8.17 -10.63
N PHE A 2 -46.37 7.04 -10.23
CA PHE A 2 -44.95 6.61 -10.32
C PHE A 2 -44.86 5.15 -9.84
N ALA A 3 -45.42 4.25 -10.62
CA ALA A 3 -45.24 2.82 -10.45
C ALA A 3 -45.45 2.21 -11.84
N ASN A 4 -44.41 2.15 -12.67
CA ASN A 4 -44.32 1.28 -13.87
C ASN A 4 -43.06 1.61 -14.68
N PHE A 5 -41.86 1.51 -14.06
CA PHE A 5 -40.60 1.63 -14.83
C PHE A 5 -39.54 0.54 -14.51
N TYR A 6 -39.90 -0.43 -13.65
CA TYR A 6 -38.93 -1.45 -13.23
C TYR A 6 -39.21 -2.90 -13.68
N THR A 7 -40.21 -3.11 -14.55
CA THR A 7 -40.60 -4.47 -14.98
C THR A 7 -40.23 -4.84 -16.42
N LYS A 8 -39.44 -4.03 -17.12
CA LYS A 8 -38.99 -4.37 -18.49
C LYS A 8 -37.45 -4.48 -18.67
N LEU A 9 -36.65 -4.45 -17.60
CA LEU A 9 -35.21 -4.63 -17.69
C LEU A 9 -34.72 -5.97 -17.08
N GLY A 10 -35.63 -6.85 -16.71
CA GLY A 10 -35.36 -8.14 -16.06
C GLY A 10 -35.34 -9.37 -16.99
N LEU A 11 -35.55 -9.22 -18.30
CA LEU A 11 -35.76 -10.36 -19.21
C LEU A 11 -34.75 -10.45 -20.38
N ILE A 12 -33.66 -9.67 -20.37
CA ILE A 12 -32.61 -9.73 -21.41
C ILE A 12 -31.26 -10.24 -20.88
N VAL A 13 -31.12 -10.53 -19.58
CA VAL A 13 -29.83 -10.98 -19.00
C VAL A 13 -29.80 -12.49 -18.70
N PHE A 14 -30.84 -13.26 -19.01
CA PHE A 14 -30.89 -14.72 -18.72
C PHE A 14 -30.73 -15.62 -19.96
N GLY A 15 -30.28 -15.08 -21.08
CA GLY A 15 -30.18 -15.80 -22.36
C GLY A 15 -28.78 -16.08 -22.91
N LEU A 16 -27.68 -15.85 -22.16
CA LEU A 16 -26.32 -15.98 -22.68
C LEU A 16 -25.35 -16.58 -21.65
N LEU A 17 -25.68 -17.75 -21.14
CA LEU A 17 -24.75 -18.63 -20.41
C LEU A 17 -25.00 -20.08 -20.78
N LEU A 18 -24.90 -20.35 -22.09
CA LEU A 18 -24.51 -21.67 -22.58
C LEU A 18 -23.05 -21.58 -23.02
N ILE A 19 -22.15 -21.89 -22.10
CA ILE A 19 -20.74 -22.14 -22.40
C ILE A 19 -20.69 -23.39 -23.24
N GLU A 20 -20.56 -23.23 -24.54
CA GLU A 20 -20.09 -24.34 -25.41
C GLU A 20 -18.66 -24.66 -24.97
N SER A 21 -18.50 -25.79 -24.30
CA SER A 21 -17.24 -26.51 -24.19
C SER A 21 -16.85 -26.99 -25.60
N ALA A 22 -16.17 -26.09 -26.34
CA ALA A 22 -15.53 -26.48 -27.59
C ALA A 22 -14.37 -27.43 -27.25
N THR A 23 -14.64 -28.73 -27.25
CA THR A 23 -13.61 -29.75 -27.42
C THR A 23 -12.90 -29.44 -28.72
N TYR A 24 -11.64 -29.00 -28.65
CA TYR A 24 -10.76 -28.94 -29.81
C TYR A 24 -10.48 -30.39 -30.26
N ALA A 25 -11.39 -30.96 -31.05
CA ALA A 25 -11.08 -32.10 -31.86
C ALA A 25 -9.96 -31.65 -32.83
N GLN A 26 -8.80 -32.29 -32.75
CA GLN A 26 -7.76 -32.17 -33.76
C GLN A 26 -8.34 -32.62 -35.09
N LYS A 27 -8.71 -31.67 -35.92
CA LYS A 27 -9.08 -31.92 -37.30
C LYS A 27 -7.84 -32.50 -38.00
N PRO A 28 -7.94 -33.66 -38.68
CA PRO A 28 -6.82 -34.16 -39.45
C PRO A 28 -6.44 -33.09 -40.48
N LEU A 29 -5.14 -32.81 -40.60
CA LEU A 29 -4.57 -31.87 -41.55
C LEU A 29 -4.85 -32.38 -42.99
N ASN A 30 -6.00 -32.03 -43.52
CA ASN A 30 -6.14 -32.00 -44.98
C ASN A 30 -5.33 -30.77 -45.44
N PRO A 31 -4.39 -30.93 -46.39
CA PRO A 31 -3.68 -29.81 -46.95
C PRO A 31 -4.68 -28.79 -47.53
N PRO A 32 -4.55 -27.52 -47.24
CA PRO A 32 -5.40 -26.50 -47.86
C PRO A 32 -5.20 -26.54 -49.38
N PRO A 33 -6.27 -26.31 -50.18
CA PRO A 33 -6.14 -26.22 -51.63
C PRO A 33 -5.12 -25.16 -52.01
N PRO A 34 -4.32 -25.34 -53.04
CA PRO A 34 -3.27 -24.42 -53.44
C PRO A 34 -3.88 -23.04 -53.72
N SER A 35 -3.42 -22.04 -52.96
CA SER A 35 -3.84 -20.66 -53.15
C SER A 35 -3.28 -20.13 -54.48
N PRO A 36 -4.11 -19.62 -55.39
CA PRO A 36 -3.62 -18.99 -56.60
C PRO A 36 -2.97 -17.65 -56.22
N SER A 37 -1.69 -17.48 -56.46
CA SER A 37 -0.84 -16.28 -56.23
C SER A 37 -0.04 -16.16 -54.93
N GLY A 38 0.28 -17.23 -54.20
CA GLY A 38 1.32 -17.20 -53.17
C GLY A 38 2.70 -17.06 -53.80
N SER A 39 3.53 -16.10 -53.30
CA SER A 39 4.94 -16.10 -53.73
C SER A 39 5.58 -17.42 -53.39
N ARG A 40 6.31 -18.03 -54.32
CA ARG A 40 7.00 -19.31 -54.11
C ARG A 40 8.26 -19.10 -53.23
N ILE A 41 8.65 -20.16 -52.56
CA ILE A 41 9.95 -20.20 -51.86
C ILE A 41 11.02 -20.33 -52.92
N ASN A 42 11.90 -19.33 -53.06
CA ASN A 42 12.94 -19.27 -54.07
C ASN A 42 14.27 -19.77 -53.53
N LEU A 43 14.89 -20.71 -54.24
CA LEU A 43 16.27 -21.11 -53.98
C LEU A 43 17.24 -19.97 -54.34
N LEU A 44 18.19 -19.65 -53.46
CA LEU A 44 19.28 -18.72 -53.75
C LEU A 44 20.59 -19.49 -54.05
N SER A 45 20.90 -20.51 -53.25
CA SER A 45 22.11 -21.30 -53.42
C SER A 45 21.96 -22.73 -52.89
N ALA A 46 22.64 -23.70 -53.48
CA ALA A 46 22.93 -25.05 -52.99
C ALA A 46 24.12 -25.62 -53.73
N ASP A 47 24.89 -26.49 -53.07
CA ASP A 47 26.02 -27.16 -53.72
C ASP A 47 25.54 -28.29 -54.63
N SER A 48 24.42 -28.97 -54.29
CA SER A 48 23.83 -30.07 -55.06
C SER A 48 22.31 -30.04 -55.04
N LEU A 49 21.69 -30.44 -56.15
CA LEU A 49 20.25 -30.59 -56.33
C LEU A 49 19.93 -31.98 -56.85
N VAL A 50 19.01 -32.68 -56.18
CA VAL A 50 18.44 -33.95 -56.62
C VAL A 50 16.92 -33.77 -56.74
N GLY A 51 16.38 -33.96 -57.94
CA GLY A 51 14.95 -33.94 -58.19
C GLY A 51 14.36 -35.37 -58.02
N VAL A 52 13.30 -35.48 -57.23
CA VAL A 52 12.54 -36.75 -57.07
C VAL A 52 11.10 -36.48 -57.53
N ASN A 53 10.71 -37.13 -58.60
CA ASN A 53 9.35 -37.04 -59.12
C ASN A 53 8.55 -38.26 -58.67
N GLN A 54 7.85 -38.13 -57.52
CA GLN A 54 6.92 -39.14 -57.03
C GLN A 54 5.49 -38.55 -57.09
N LEU A 55 4.70 -39.01 -58.03
CA LEU A 55 3.30 -38.62 -58.10
C LEU A 55 2.56 -38.92 -56.79
N PRO A 56 1.76 -37.99 -56.23
CA PRO A 56 1.35 -36.71 -56.80
C PRO A 56 2.24 -35.50 -56.43
N TYR A 57 3.40 -35.70 -55.84
CA TYR A 57 4.23 -34.63 -55.29
C TYR A 57 5.53 -34.46 -56.06
N TYR A 58 5.88 -33.21 -56.37
CA TYR A 58 7.15 -32.85 -56.94
C TYR A 58 8.06 -32.34 -55.83
N THR A 59 9.08 -33.12 -55.42
CA THR A 59 10.00 -32.81 -54.35
C THR A 59 11.41 -32.62 -54.90
N ARG A 60 12.13 -31.62 -54.33
CA ARG A 60 13.54 -31.36 -54.61
C ARG A 60 14.33 -31.44 -53.33
N GLN A 61 15.47 -32.14 -53.36
CA GLN A 61 16.40 -32.21 -52.27
C GLN A 61 17.65 -31.36 -52.61
N PHE A 62 18.06 -30.52 -51.64
CA PHE A 62 19.18 -29.62 -51.76
C PHE A 62 20.20 -30.00 -50.70
N LEU A 63 21.50 -30.01 -51.04
CA LEU A 63 22.58 -30.39 -50.16
C LEU A 63 23.70 -29.37 -50.25
N GLY A 64 24.32 -29.03 -49.10
CA GLY A 64 25.45 -28.15 -48.95
C GLY A 64 25.14 -26.65 -49.16
N ASN A 65 25.50 -25.81 -48.24
CA ASN A 65 25.36 -24.33 -48.30
C ASN A 65 24.01 -23.83 -48.84
N VAL A 66 22.94 -24.48 -48.39
CA VAL A 66 21.61 -24.24 -48.93
C VAL A 66 21.05 -22.94 -48.40
N SER A 67 20.53 -22.08 -49.30
CA SER A 67 19.78 -20.88 -48.89
C SER A 67 18.55 -20.63 -49.73
N PHE A 68 17.48 -20.17 -49.09
CA PHE A 68 16.23 -19.81 -49.70
C PHE A 68 15.81 -18.40 -49.32
N GLN A 69 15.08 -17.76 -50.19
CA GLN A 69 14.44 -16.47 -49.92
C GLN A 69 12.93 -16.58 -50.11
N HIS A 70 12.19 -16.03 -49.14
CA HIS A 70 10.75 -15.89 -49.25
C HIS A 70 10.28 -14.57 -48.60
N ARG A 71 9.79 -13.63 -49.43
CA ARG A 71 9.21 -12.36 -49.01
C ARG A 71 9.99 -11.60 -47.93
N GLY A 72 11.29 -11.41 -48.16
CA GLY A 72 12.17 -10.66 -47.27
C GLY A 72 12.74 -11.44 -46.07
N ALA A 73 12.41 -12.71 -45.92
CA ALA A 73 13.12 -13.62 -45.04
C ALA A 73 14.13 -14.46 -45.85
N ILE A 74 15.33 -14.65 -45.30
CA ILE A 74 16.36 -15.50 -45.86
C ILE A 74 16.59 -16.65 -44.87
N LEU A 75 16.62 -17.85 -45.44
CA LEU A 75 16.78 -19.09 -44.72
C LEU A 75 18.07 -19.76 -45.16
N TYR A 76 18.87 -20.23 -44.21
CA TYR A 76 20.12 -20.98 -44.44
C TYR A 76 20.04 -22.32 -43.71
N CYS A 77 20.58 -23.38 -44.36
CA CYS A 77 20.66 -24.73 -43.79
C CYS A 77 21.74 -25.55 -44.46
N GLN A 78 22.01 -26.75 -43.94
CA GLN A 78 22.95 -27.70 -44.57
C GLN A 78 22.28 -28.58 -45.63
N SER A 79 21.01 -28.93 -45.40
CA SER A 79 20.21 -29.70 -46.39
C SER A 79 18.74 -29.30 -46.25
N ALA A 80 17.99 -29.47 -47.34
CA ALA A 80 16.54 -29.20 -47.35
C ALA A 80 15.83 -30.06 -48.36
N THR A 81 14.54 -30.36 -48.07
CA THR A 81 13.58 -30.94 -48.99
C THR A 81 12.45 -29.94 -49.23
N GLN A 82 12.30 -29.50 -50.45
CA GLN A 82 11.22 -28.60 -50.87
C GLN A 82 10.14 -29.40 -51.59
N ASN A 83 8.89 -29.21 -51.20
CA ASN A 83 7.74 -29.67 -51.94
C ASN A 83 7.11 -28.45 -52.68
N GLU A 84 7.26 -28.44 -54.00
CA GLU A 84 6.76 -27.34 -54.81
C GLU A 84 5.24 -27.31 -54.95
N THR A 85 4.58 -28.47 -54.87
CA THR A 85 3.13 -28.58 -54.97
C THR A 85 2.43 -27.98 -53.77
N THR A 86 2.95 -28.24 -52.58
CA THR A 86 2.41 -27.72 -51.32
C THR A 86 3.08 -26.42 -50.88
N ASN A 87 4.16 -25.96 -51.56
CA ASN A 87 4.97 -24.81 -51.22
C ASN A 87 5.52 -24.88 -49.78
N THR A 88 6.03 -26.07 -49.37
CA THR A 88 6.59 -26.35 -48.06
C THR A 88 8.06 -26.69 -48.14
N LEU A 89 8.78 -26.43 -47.05
CA LEU A 89 10.20 -26.67 -46.91
C LEU A 89 10.49 -27.37 -45.58
N GLU A 90 11.20 -28.48 -45.63
CA GLU A 90 11.85 -29.11 -44.49
C GLU A 90 13.36 -28.90 -44.60
N ALA A 91 13.99 -28.35 -43.59
CA ALA A 91 15.42 -28.05 -43.61
C ALA A 91 16.12 -28.59 -42.37
N PHE A 92 17.35 -29.02 -42.53
CA PHE A 92 18.13 -29.70 -41.52
C PHE A 92 19.57 -29.12 -41.45
N GLY A 93 20.06 -29.10 -40.23
CA GLY A 93 21.45 -28.71 -39.90
C GLY A 93 21.71 -27.20 -40.01
N LYS A 94 22.24 -26.64 -38.95
CA LYS A 94 22.64 -25.21 -38.86
C LYS A 94 21.60 -24.24 -39.39
N ILE A 95 20.32 -24.46 -39.04
CA ILE A 95 19.23 -23.58 -39.44
C ILE A 95 19.50 -22.17 -38.97
N ARG A 96 19.36 -21.21 -39.88
CA ARG A 96 19.39 -19.77 -39.60
C ARG A 96 18.37 -19.05 -40.48
N ILE A 97 17.35 -18.46 -39.84
CA ILE A 97 16.37 -17.58 -40.49
C ILE A 97 16.76 -16.15 -40.15
N VAL A 98 16.84 -15.29 -41.16
CA VAL A 98 17.08 -13.86 -41.01
C VAL A 98 15.90 -13.09 -41.58
N GLN A 99 15.34 -12.16 -40.82
CA GLN A 99 14.26 -11.28 -41.26
C GLN A 99 14.56 -9.83 -40.89
N GLY A 100 14.68 -8.99 -41.89
CA GLY A 100 15.11 -7.60 -41.72
C GLY A 100 16.51 -7.52 -41.09
N ASP A 101 16.83 -6.38 -40.47
CA ASP A 101 18.20 -6.11 -39.99
C ASP A 101 18.48 -6.65 -38.57
N THR A 102 17.49 -7.18 -37.88
CA THR A 102 17.64 -7.45 -36.45
C THR A 102 17.17 -8.80 -35.96
N LEU A 103 16.24 -9.44 -36.68
CA LEU A 103 15.67 -10.72 -36.25
C LEU A 103 16.45 -11.89 -36.86
N THR A 104 16.96 -12.76 -36.00
CA THR A 104 17.60 -14.03 -36.39
C THR A 104 17.04 -15.15 -35.53
N ILE A 105 16.72 -16.30 -36.16
CA ILE A 105 16.36 -17.54 -35.46
C ILE A 105 17.33 -18.64 -35.90
N THR A 106 17.95 -19.34 -34.95
CA THR A 106 18.84 -20.48 -35.20
C THR A 106 18.33 -21.74 -34.54
N GLY A 107 18.63 -22.91 -35.15
CA GLY A 107 18.21 -24.20 -34.63
C GLY A 107 18.80 -25.36 -35.42
N ASP A 108 18.23 -26.57 -35.26
CA ASP A 108 18.72 -27.80 -35.89
C ASP A 108 17.81 -28.26 -37.04
N THR A 109 16.50 -28.06 -36.91
CA THR A 109 15.47 -28.49 -37.88
C THR A 109 14.46 -27.38 -38.07
N LEU A 110 13.97 -27.21 -39.30
CA LEU A 110 12.95 -26.25 -39.66
C LEU A 110 11.87 -26.91 -40.51
N TYR A 111 10.62 -26.64 -40.14
CA TYR A 111 9.44 -26.86 -40.97
C TYR A 111 8.87 -25.51 -41.37
N TYR A 112 8.78 -25.23 -42.67
CA TYR A 112 8.29 -23.96 -43.17
C TYR A 112 7.18 -24.14 -44.20
N ASP A 113 6.06 -23.48 -43.99
CA ASP A 113 4.96 -23.37 -44.95
C ASP A 113 4.96 -21.99 -45.60
N GLY A 114 5.26 -21.93 -46.88
CA GLY A 114 5.33 -20.69 -47.65
C GLY A 114 3.96 -20.04 -47.88
N ASN A 115 2.87 -20.80 -47.86
CA ASN A 115 1.52 -20.25 -48.06
C ASN A 115 1.05 -19.48 -46.83
N THR A 116 1.24 -20.03 -45.65
CA THR A 116 0.89 -19.40 -44.37
C THR A 116 2.00 -18.55 -43.79
N ARG A 117 3.23 -18.71 -44.31
CA ARG A 117 4.49 -18.08 -43.80
C ARG A 117 4.76 -18.43 -42.34
N PHE A 118 4.48 -19.67 -42.00
CA PHE A 118 4.69 -20.19 -40.67
C PHE A 118 5.94 -21.06 -40.65
N ALA A 119 6.84 -20.71 -39.71
CA ALA A 119 8.09 -21.44 -39.46
C ALA A 119 8.05 -22.11 -38.09
N ARG A 120 8.40 -23.37 -38.01
CA ARG A 120 8.63 -24.11 -36.76
C ARG A 120 10.07 -24.58 -36.71
N VAL A 121 10.84 -24.00 -35.81
CA VAL A 121 12.25 -24.31 -35.61
C VAL A 121 12.41 -25.14 -34.34
N LEU A 122 13.11 -26.28 -34.48
CA LEU A 122 13.38 -27.22 -33.39
C LEU A 122 14.89 -27.40 -33.23
N GLY A 123 15.28 -27.81 -32.02
CA GLY A 123 16.69 -28.16 -31.76
C GLY A 123 16.96 -28.38 -30.28
N LYS A 124 18.15 -28.91 -29.99
CA LYS A 124 18.64 -28.96 -28.61
C LYS A 124 18.71 -27.55 -28.00
N LYS A 125 19.04 -26.56 -28.83
CA LYS A 125 19.09 -25.14 -28.49
C LYS A 125 18.65 -24.30 -29.68
N VAL A 126 17.41 -23.78 -29.62
CA VAL A 126 16.88 -22.80 -30.56
C VAL A 126 17.08 -21.42 -29.96
N VAL A 127 17.65 -20.49 -30.72
CA VAL A 127 17.88 -19.11 -30.28
C VAL A 127 17.19 -18.15 -31.23
N LEU A 128 16.30 -17.29 -30.69
CA LEU A 128 15.76 -16.14 -31.39
C LEU A 128 16.43 -14.88 -30.83
N THR A 129 17.08 -14.12 -31.69
CA THR A 129 17.70 -12.85 -31.34
C THR A 129 17.00 -11.69 -32.06
N ASP A 130 16.68 -10.62 -31.35
CA ASP A 130 16.13 -9.37 -31.88
C ASP A 130 16.76 -8.19 -31.14
N LYS A 131 17.77 -7.57 -31.74
CA LYS A 131 18.60 -6.52 -31.13
C LYS A 131 19.24 -7.00 -29.82
N LYS A 132 18.77 -6.44 -28.68
CA LYS A 132 19.26 -6.73 -27.32
C LYS A 132 18.51 -7.86 -26.61
N VAL A 133 17.53 -8.47 -27.28
CA VAL A 133 16.75 -9.57 -26.72
C VAL A 133 17.22 -10.88 -27.30
N SER A 134 17.47 -11.87 -26.45
CA SER A 134 17.81 -13.23 -26.86
C SER A 134 16.91 -14.22 -26.12
N LEU A 135 16.09 -14.96 -26.85
CA LEU A 135 15.28 -16.08 -26.36
C LEU A 135 16.00 -17.38 -26.67
N THR A 136 16.25 -18.21 -25.70
CA THR A 136 16.74 -19.58 -25.84
C THR A 136 15.67 -20.56 -25.38
N THR A 137 15.33 -21.55 -26.22
CA THR A 137 14.34 -22.59 -25.97
C THR A 137 14.67 -23.83 -26.81
N ARG A 138 13.79 -24.83 -26.85
CA ARG A 138 13.91 -26.01 -27.77
C ARG A 138 13.01 -25.92 -28.99
N ILE A 139 11.98 -25.08 -28.94
CA ILE A 139 11.01 -24.94 -30.03
C ILE A 139 10.64 -23.47 -30.16
N VAL A 140 10.72 -22.93 -31.38
CA VAL A 140 10.16 -21.62 -31.74
C VAL A 140 9.23 -21.80 -32.92
N GLU A 141 8.02 -21.33 -32.79
CA GLU A 141 7.03 -21.18 -33.86
C GLU A 141 6.97 -19.70 -34.23
N TYR A 142 7.17 -19.37 -35.50
CA TYR A 142 7.21 -18.00 -35.97
C TYR A 142 6.26 -17.74 -37.13
N ASP A 143 5.22 -16.99 -36.88
CA ASP A 143 4.31 -16.46 -37.89
C ASP A 143 4.92 -15.16 -38.45
N ILE A 144 5.57 -15.28 -39.60
CA ILE A 144 6.26 -14.18 -40.27
C ILE A 144 5.25 -13.06 -40.69
N GLN A 145 4.05 -13.45 -41.11
CA GLN A 145 3.02 -12.51 -41.53
C GLN A 145 2.51 -11.64 -40.38
N LYS A 146 2.29 -12.26 -39.21
CA LYS A 146 1.81 -11.55 -38.01
C LYS A 146 2.95 -10.98 -37.15
N ASN A 147 4.22 -11.22 -37.54
CA ASN A 147 5.40 -10.83 -36.75
C ASN A 147 5.33 -11.36 -35.31
N ARG A 148 4.89 -12.63 -35.13
CA ARG A 148 4.67 -13.22 -33.82
C ARG A 148 5.44 -14.53 -33.66
N ALA A 149 6.37 -14.53 -32.71
CA ALA A 149 7.04 -15.74 -32.25
C ALA A 149 6.31 -16.32 -31.03
N TYR A 150 6.26 -17.64 -30.95
CA TYR A 150 5.72 -18.42 -29.85
C TYR A 150 6.73 -19.52 -29.48
N TYR A 151 6.91 -19.74 -28.18
CA TYR A 151 7.65 -20.88 -27.67
C TYR A 151 6.72 -21.68 -26.74
N PRO A 152 6.40 -22.93 -27.10
CA PRO A 152 5.45 -23.77 -26.37
C PRO A 152 6.06 -24.53 -25.19
N VAL A 153 7.38 -24.48 -25.04
CA VAL A 153 8.16 -25.15 -24.00
C VAL A 153 9.08 -24.14 -23.33
N ARG A 154 9.56 -24.47 -22.13
CA ARG A 154 10.38 -23.57 -21.31
C ARG A 154 11.38 -22.75 -22.12
N GLY A 155 11.31 -21.45 -21.97
CA GLY A 155 12.20 -20.47 -22.59
C GLY A 155 12.95 -19.62 -21.54
N VAL A 156 14.16 -19.26 -21.91
CA VAL A 156 14.98 -18.30 -21.16
C VAL A 156 15.24 -17.10 -22.04
N ILE A 157 14.83 -15.92 -21.58
CA ILE A 157 15.02 -14.66 -22.29
C ILE A 157 16.02 -13.81 -21.52
N VAL A 158 17.03 -13.34 -22.22
CA VAL A 158 18.02 -12.40 -21.69
C VAL A 158 17.83 -11.05 -22.37
N GLN A 159 17.65 -10.01 -21.58
CA GLN A 159 17.58 -8.64 -22.04
C GLN A 159 18.30 -7.70 -21.06
N ASP A 160 19.29 -6.98 -21.54
CA ASP A 160 20.17 -6.14 -20.71
C ASP A 160 20.72 -6.96 -19.50
N SER A 161 20.46 -6.54 -18.27
CA SER A 161 20.86 -7.24 -17.04
C SER A 161 19.77 -8.17 -16.47
N SER A 162 18.67 -8.38 -17.18
CA SER A 162 17.54 -9.20 -16.72
C SER A 162 17.52 -10.55 -17.42
N VAL A 163 17.26 -11.58 -16.63
CA VAL A 163 17.00 -12.96 -17.10
C VAL A 163 15.58 -13.29 -16.76
N LEU A 164 14.79 -13.68 -17.77
CA LEU A 164 13.41 -14.10 -17.61
C LEU A 164 13.27 -15.56 -18.00
N LYS A 165 12.51 -16.33 -17.22
CA LYS A 165 12.16 -17.73 -17.49
C LYS A 165 10.65 -17.88 -17.46
N SER A 166 10.07 -18.68 -18.37
CA SER A 166 8.66 -19.08 -18.34
C SER A 166 8.47 -20.36 -19.14
N GLU A 167 7.39 -21.09 -18.87
CA GLU A 167 7.12 -22.33 -19.60
C GLU A 167 6.65 -22.07 -21.03
N LYS A 168 5.91 -20.98 -21.24
CA LYS A 168 5.39 -20.58 -22.56
C LYS A 168 5.46 -19.06 -22.72
N GLY A 169 5.53 -18.60 -23.98
CA GLY A 169 5.40 -17.18 -24.24
C GLY A 169 5.25 -16.81 -25.70
N PHE A 170 4.74 -15.60 -25.89
CA PHE A 170 4.58 -14.98 -27.20
C PHE A 170 5.39 -13.69 -27.25
N TYR A 171 6.05 -13.46 -28.37
CA TYR A 171 6.75 -12.24 -28.66
C TYR A 171 6.25 -11.65 -29.98
N ASN A 172 5.74 -10.43 -29.95
CA ASN A 172 5.45 -9.69 -31.15
C ASN A 172 6.66 -8.81 -31.52
N THR A 173 7.34 -9.19 -32.60
CA THR A 173 8.60 -8.56 -33.01
C THR A 173 8.42 -7.14 -33.51
N ARG A 174 7.21 -6.76 -33.99
CA ARG A 174 6.88 -5.40 -34.45
C ARG A 174 6.54 -4.45 -33.29
N SER A 175 5.63 -4.86 -32.41
CA SER A 175 5.20 -4.04 -31.26
C SER A 175 6.18 -4.12 -30.07
N LYS A 176 7.10 -5.08 -30.07
CA LYS A 176 8.05 -5.39 -28.98
C LYS A 176 7.35 -5.74 -27.68
N ILE A 177 6.19 -6.42 -27.76
CA ILE A 177 5.41 -6.88 -26.63
C ILE A 177 5.64 -8.37 -26.43
N PHE A 178 6.00 -8.73 -25.20
CA PHE A 178 6.09 -10.09 -24.70
C PHE A 178 4.89 -10.43 -23.85
N ASN A 179 4.40 -11.66 -23.96
CA ASN A 179 3.41 -12.24 -23.06
C ASN A 179 3.99 -13.56 -22.54
N TYR A 180 4.23 -13.61 -21.24
CA TYR A 180 4.79 -14.77 -20.55
C TYR A 180 3.69 -15.50 -19.80
N LYS A 181 3.74 -16.83 -19.79
CA LYS A 181 2.75 -17.66 -19.13
C LYS A 181 3.43 -18.84 -18.43
N GLU A 182 2.86 -19.23 -17.31
CA GLU A 182 3.25 -20.37 -16.49
C GLU A 182 4.67 -20.24 -15.91
N ASN A 183 4.73 -20.20 -14.59
CA ASN A 183 5.99 -20.12 -13.82
C ASN A 183 6.94 -19.02 -14.32
N VAL A 184 6.41 -17.79 -14.44
CA VAL A 184 7.19 -16.64 -14.88
C VAL A 184 8.10 -16.19 -13.74
N GLU A 185 9.41 -16.19 -13.99
CA GLU A 185 10.44 -15.69 -13.10
C GLU A 185 11.31 -14.68 -13.84
N ILE A 186 11.43 -13.47 -13.31
CA ILE A 186 12.33 -12.44 -13.80
C ILE A 186 13.36 -12.15 -12.72
N THR A 187 14.63 -12.33 -13.04
CA THR A 187 15.75 -12.02 -12.14
C THR A 187 16.55 -10.85 -12.69
N ASN A 188 16.71 -9.83 -11.87
CA ASN A 188 17.54 -8.65 -12.13
C ASN A 188 18.42 -8.42 -10.89
N PRO A 189 19.61 -7.81 -10.98
CA PRO A 189 20.45 -7.54 -9.81
C PRO A 189 19.77 -6.76 -8.67
N LYS A 190 18.68 -6.03 -8.98
CA LYS A 190 17.94 -5.21 -8.01
C LYS A 190 16.67 -5.87 -7.47
N TYR A 191 16.06 -6.79 -8.24
CA TYR A 191 14.78 -7.40 -7.87
C TYR A 191 14.58 -8.78 -8.53
N THR A 192 13.67 -9.55 -7.95
CA THR A 192 13.12 -10.78 -8.55
C THR A 192 11.61 -10.63 -8.63
N ILE A 193 11.02 -11.01 -9.77
CA ILE A 193 9.55 -11.02 -9.97
C ILE A 193 9.11 -12.45 -10.24
N THR A 194 8.09 -12.92 -9.53
CA THR A 194 7.42 -14.21 -9.77
C THR A 194 5.94 -14.01 -10.04
N SER A 195 5.42 -14.66 -11.08
CA SER A 195 4.04 -14.53 -11.52
C SER A 195 3.64 -15.74 -12.39
N ASP A 196 2.34 -16.01 -12.52
CA ASP A 196 1.86 -17.00 -13.50
C ASP A 196 1.68 -16.40 -14.89
N SER A 197 1.43 -15.09 -14.99
CA SER A 197 1.25 -14.44 -16.28
C SER A 197 1.62 -12.97 -16.22
N LEU A 198 2.46 -12.56 -17.15
CA LEU A 198 2.99 -11.20 -17.24
C LEU A 198 3.10 -10.76 -18.69
N GLN A 199 2.75 -9.51 -18.98
CA GLN A 199 3.00 -8.86 -20.24
C GLN A 199 4.05 -7.77 -20.06
N TYR A 200 5.04 -7.71 -20.94
CA TYR A 200 6.07 -6.69 -20.92
C TYR A 200 6.20 -6.00 -22.28
N ASN A 201 6.17 -4.69 -22.29
CA ASN A 201 6.43 -3.88 -23.47
C ASN A 201 7.87 -3.35 -23.40
N ALA A 202 8.76 -3.90 -24.21
CA ALA A 202 10.18 -3.53 -24.22
C ALA A 202 10.46 -2.11 -24.73
N ARG A 203 9.51 -1.52 -25.49
CA ARG A 203 9.62 -0.14 -25.99
C ARG A 203 9.30 0.89 -24.91
N THR A 204 8.17 0.69 -24.19
CA THR A 204 7.70 1.60 -23.14
C THR A 204 8.24 1.24 -21.75
N LYS A 205 8.93 0.09 -21.62
CA LYS A 205 9.44 -0.46 -20.36
C LYS A 205 8.34 -0.75 -19.33
N MET A 206 7.10 -0.96 -19.80
CA MET A 206 5.93 -1.21 -18.97
C MET A 206 5.68 -2.71 -18.80
N ALA A 207 5.64 -3.16 -17.56
CA ALA A 207 5.13 -4.47 -17.18
C ALA A 207 3.65 -4.35 -16.79
N LEU A 208 2.82 -5.28 -17.27
CA LEU A 208 1.41 -5.45 -16.90
C LEU A 208 1.25 -6.85 -16.30
N PHE A 209 0.87 -6.91 -15.05
CA PHE A 209 0.65 -8.17 -14.33
C PHE A 209 -0.73 -8.72 -14.70
N LYS A 210 -0.77 -9.91 -15.28
CA LYS A 210 -2.02 -10.60 -15.67
C LYS A 210 -2.51 -11.55 -14.59
N ALA A 211 -1.66 -11.87 -13.62
CA ALA A 211 -1.91 -12.71 -12.46
C ALA A 211 -1.31 -12.04 -11.19
N PRO A 212 -1.65 -12.52 -9.98
CA PRO A 212 -0.97 -12.11 -8.77
C PRO A 212 0.55 -12.27 -8.91
N THR A 213 1.28 -11.25 -8.51
CA THR A 213 2.72 -11.13 -8.76
C THR A 213 3.42 -10.73 -7.48
N LEU A 214 4.49 -11.43 -7.15
CA LEU A 214 5.40 -11.11 -6.05
C LEU A 214 6.68 -10.48 -6.62
N ILE A 215 7.02 -9.29 -6.15
CA ILE A 215 8.26 -8.60 -6.44
C ILE A 215 9.08 -8.55 -5.15
N LYS A 216 10.28 -9.11 -5.17
CA LYS A 216 11.23 -9.06 -4.06
C LYS A 216 12.39 -8.16 -4.40
N SER A 217 12.75 -7.25 -3.52
CA SER A 217 13.91 -6.37 -3.66
C SER A 217 14.61 -6.14 -2.33
N LYS A 218 15.78 -5.50 -2.34
CA LYS A 218 16.46 -5.10 -1.10
C LYS A 218 15.68 -4.04 -0.32
N ASP A 219 14.88 -3.24 -1.01
CA ASP A 219 14.10 -2.15 -0.43
C ASP A 219 12.73 -2.62 0.09
N GLY A 220 12.40 -3.91 -0.10
CA GLY A 220 11.18 -4.54 0.37
C GLY A 220 10.47 -5.38 -0.69
N ASP A 221 9.39 -6.02 -0.25
CA ASP A 221 8.58 -6.93 -1.04
C ASP A 221 7.25 -6.27 -1.44
N ILE A 222 6.79 -6.54 -2.66
CA ILE A 222 5.52 -6.05 -3.17
C ILE A 222 4.68 -7.24 -3.63
N VAL A 223 3.46 -7.34 -3.11
CA VAL A 223 2.43 -8.24 -3.61
C VAL A 223 1.43 -7.42 -4.42
N ALA A 224 1.42 -7.59 -5.73
CA ALA A 224 0.54 -6.90 -6.66
C ALA A 224 -0.48 -7.87 -7.27
N ASN A 225 -1.73 -7.43 -7.42
CA ASN A 225 -2.78 -8.22 -8.06
C ASN A 225 -2.84 -7.99 -9.58
N ALA A 226 -3.62 -8.83 -10.26
CA ALA A 226 -3.85 -8.73 -11.70
C ALA A 226 -4.38 -7.33 -12.10
N GLY A 227 -3.99 -6.85 -13.26
CA GLY A 227 -4.29 -5.50 -13.76
C GLY A 227 -3.35 -4.40 -13.26
N SER A 228 -2.41 -4.75 -12.40
CA SER A 228 -1.36 -3.84 -11.92
C SER A 228 -0.29 -3.60 -12.98
N THR A 229 0.34 -2.43 -12.93
CA THR A 229 1.42 -2.05 -13.86
C THR A 229 2.63 -1.53 -13.11
N TYR A 230 3.82 -1.74 -13.70
CA TYR A 230 5.09 -1.23 -13.23
C TYR A 230 5.96 -0.78 -14.41
N ASN A 231 6.50 0.40 -14.33
CA ASN A 231 7.47 0.89 -15.32
C ASN A 231 8.89 0.67 -14.81
N THR A 232 9.64 -0.20 -15.48
CA THR A 232 11.00 -0.59 -15.04
C THR A 232 12.04 0.52 -15.23
N GLN A 233 11.76 1.54 -16.03
CA GLN A 233 12.65 2.68 -16.27
C GLN A 233 12.36 3.84 -15.31
N THR A 234 11.09 4.25 -15.17
CA THR A 234 10.70 5.35 -14.29
C THR A 234 10.56 4.92 -12.85
N GLN A 235 10.40 3.63 -12.58
CA GLN A 235 10.14 3.01 -11.27
C GLN A 235 8.79 3.43 -10.66
N GLN A 236 7.85 3.80 -11.52
CA GLN A 236 6.49 4.13 -11.13
C GLN A 236 5.59 2.89 -11.22
N SER A 237 4.75 2.74 -10.22
CA SER A 237 3.79 1.64 -10.13
C SER A 237 2.35 2.14 -10.04
N ASN A 238 1.44 1.34 -10.57
CA ASN A 238 0.01 1.47 -10.35
C ASN A 238 -0.51 0.06 -10.02
N PHE A 239 -0.63 -0.22 -8.73
CA PHE A 239 -1.12 -1.51 -8.25
C PHE A 239 -2.62 -1.44 -8.01
N LYS A 240 -3.36 -2.40 -8.57
CA LYS A 240 -4.80 -2.55 -8.48
C LYS A 240 -5.15 -3.78 -7.63
N GLY A 241 -6.39 -3.79 -7.12
CA GLY A 241 -6.80 -4.82 -6.16
C GLY A 241 -6.06 -4.67 -4.84
N ARG A 242 -6.37 -5.47 -3.84
CA ARG A 242 -5.75 -5.41 -2.51
C ARG A 242 -4.25 -5.70 -2.57
N SER A 243 -3.46 -4.71 -2.96
CA SER A 243 -2.00 -4.82 -3.08
C SER A 243 -1.30 -4.44 -1.78
N LYS A 244 -0.08 -4.96 -1.58
CA LYS A 244 0.69 -4.79 -0.34
C LYS A 244 2.14 -4.49 -0.65
N ILE A 245 2.69 -3.48 0.03
CA ILE A 245 4.11 -3.15 0.04
C ILE A 245 4.64 -3.42 1.44
N VAL A 246 5.73 -4.15 1.55
CA VAL A 246 6.36 -4.52 2.83
C VAL A 246 7.83 -4.19 2.77
N ASN A 247 8.31 -3.34 3.67
CA ASN A 247 9.73 -3.12 3.87
C ASN A 247 10.12 -3.30 5.35
N GLU A 248 11.34 -2.93 5.73
CA GLU A 248 11.82 -3.04 7.11
C GLU A 248 11.01 -2.15 8.07
N ASP A 249 10.65 -0.95 7.65
CA ASP A 249 10.04 0.08 8.49
C ASP A 249 8.52 0.00 8.54
N TYR A 250 7.87 -0.33 7.42
CA TYR A 250 6.41 -0.31 7.34
C TYR A 250 5.82 -1.37 6.42
N THR A 251 4.52 -1.55 6.56
CA THR A 251 3.66 -2.27 5.62
C THR A 251 2.55 -1.32 5.16
N LEU A 252 2.39 -1.16 3.85
CA LEU A 252 1.30 -0.38 3.25
C LEU A 252 0.38 -1.30 2.46
N THR A 253 -0.92 -1.20 2.71
CA THR A 253 -1.95 -1.96 1.99
C THR A 253 -3.05 -1.01 1.51
N GLY A 254 -3.61 -1.27 0.34
CA GLY A 254 -4.71 -0.50 -0.23
C GLY A 254 -5.32 -1.19 -1.44
N ASP A 255 -6.55 -0.80 -1.82
CA ASP A 255 -7.23 -1.36 -3.00
C ASP A 255 -6.63 -0.81 -4.30
N THR A 256 -6.03 0.37 -4.25
CA THR A 256 -5.20 0.95 -5.31
C THR A 256 -3.99 1.62 -4.67
N LEU A 257 -2.79 1.32 -5.17
CA LEU A 257 -1.54 1.93 -4.74
C LEU A 257 -0.81 2.48 -5.96
N ASN A 258 -0.59 3.79 -5.99
CA ASN A 258 0.29 4.45 -6.95
C ASN A 258 1.55 4.90 -6.20
N PHE A 259 2.69 4.46 -6.65
CA PHE A 259 3.94 4.71 -5.94
C PHE A 259 5.07 5.00 -6.93
N ASP A 260 5.83 6.03 -6.65
CA ASP A 260 7.07 6.37 -7.32
C ASP A 260 8.23 6.05 -6.39
N GLN A 261 8.99 5.01 -6.73
CA GLN A 261 10.08 4.49 -5.90
C GLN A 261 11.25 5.48 -5.81
N LYS A 262 11.46 6.33 -6.84
CA LYS A 262 12.57 7.30 -6.84
C LYS A 262 12.34 8.45 -5.87
N THR A 263 11.10 8.90 -5.75
CA THR A 263 10.73 10.01 -4.89
C THR A 263 10.17 9.55 -3.56
N GLU A 264 9.94 8.24 -3.38
CA GLU A 264 9.23 7.62 -2.24
C GLU A 264 7.86 8.24 -1.99
N SER A 265 7.27 8.81 -3.04
CA SER A 265 5.98 9.50 -2.98
C SER A 265 4.90 8.60 -3.56
N GLY A 266 3.71 8.70 -3.00
CA GLY A 266 2.64 7.81 -3.43
C GLY A 266 1.27 8.20 -2.91
N PHE A 267 0.31 7.47 -3.46
CA PHE A 267 -1.10 7.63 -3.20
C PHE A 267 -1.72 6.24 -3.04
N ALA A 268 -2.48 6.07 -1.98
CA ALA A 268 -3.24 4.86 -1.69
C ALA A 268 -4.73 5.19 -1.59
N LYS A 269 -5.60 4.33 -2.12
CA LYS A 269 -7.05 4.51 -2.07
C LYS A 269 -7.74 3.17 -1.77
N GLY A 270 -8.82 3.25 -1.00
CA GLY A 270 -9.66 2.13 -0.60
C GLY A 270 -9.00 1.28 0.49
N ASN A 271 -9.63 1.22 1.67
CA ASN A 271 -9.18 0.42 2.81
C ASN A 271 -7.68 0.54 3.07
N VAL A 272 -7.17 1.78 3.11
CA VAL A 272 -5.75 2.05 3.32
C VAL A 272 -5.37 1.66 4.73
N GLU A 273 -4.29 0.89 4.84
CA GLU A 273 -3.66 0.54 6.10
C GLU A 273 -2.14 0.72 6.00
N LEU A 274 -1.59 1.55 6.85
CA LEU A 274 -0.16 1.76 7.03
C LEU A 274 0.22 1.29 8.43
N VAL A 275 1.05 0.26 8.51
CA VAL A 275 1.59 -0.28 9.76
C VAL A 275 3.04 0.15 9.89
N SER A 276 3.35 1.10 10.77
CA SER A 276 4.72 1.42 11.16
C SER A 276 5.21 0.38 12.17
N LYS A 277 6.20 -0.40 11.77
CA LYS A 277 6.77 -1.46 12.62
C LYS A 277 7.60 -0.86 13.76
N LYS A 278 8.29 0.23 13.48
CA LYS A 278 9.19 0.92 14.39
C LYS A 278 8.44 1.71 15.46
N ASP A 279 7.44 2.48 15.05
CA ASP A 279 6.68 3.32 15.96
C ASP A 279 5.54 2.56 16.66
N LYS A 280 5.28 1.30 16.26
CA LYS A 280 4.14 0.49 16.72
C LYS A 280 2.81 1.20 16.55
N VAL A 281 2.65 1.88 15.41
CA VAL A 281 1.47 2.65 15.04
C VAL A 281 0.84 2.05 13.79
N ILE A 282 -0.48 1.98 13.80
CA ILE A 282 -1.28 1.57 12.64
C ILE A 282 -2.18 2.75 12.26
N LEU A 283 -2.10 3.16 11.01
CA LEU A 283 -2.95 4.20 10.43
C LEU A 283 -3.91 3.59 9.42
N ASN A 284 -5.19 3.87 9.57
CA ASN A 284 -6.23 3.42 8.64
C ASN A 284 -7.00 4.61 8.07
N GLY A 285 -7.53 4.47 6.84
CA GLY A 285 -8.37 5.48 6.22
C GLY A 285 -8.86 5.08 4.82
N LYS A 286 -9.62 5.96 4.17
CA LYS A 286 -10.09 5.74 2.80
C LYS A 286 -9.03 6.12 1.76
N VAL A 287 -8.22 7.13 2.07
CA VAL A 287 -7.19 7.68 1.19
C VAL A 287 -5.94 7.98 1.99
N GLY A 288 -4.80 7.59 1.46
CA GLY A 288 -3.48 7.92 1.98
C GLY A 288 -2.63 8.61 0.91
N VAL A 289 -1.89 9.64 1.30
CA VAL A 289 -0.93 10.34 0.45
C VAL A 289 0.39 10.42 1.20
N ARG A 290 1.50 10.10 0.53
CA ARG A 290 2.85 10.26 1.08
C ARG A 290 3.70 11.10 0.12
N ASP A 291 4.39 12.06 0.66
CA ASP A 291 5.47 12.76 0.01
C ASP A 291 6.80 12.36 0.63
N GLY A 292 7.53 11.52 -0.08
CA GLY A 292 8.80 11.00 0.37
C GLY A 292 9.89 12.07 0.49
N LYS A 293 9.82 13.21 -0.20
CA LYS A 293 10.79 14.29 -0.10
C LYS A 293 10.71 15.03 1.23
N THR A 294 9.49 15.31 1.67
CA THR A 294 9.22 16.06 2.90
C THR A 294 9.01 15.17 4.12
N GLY A 295 8.87 13.84 3.94
CA GLY A 295 8.49 12.92 5.00
C GLY A 295 7.04 13.09 5.48
N PHE A 296 6.22 13.70 4.63
CA PHE A 296 4.83 13.99 4.92
C PHE A 296 3.92 12.83 4.55
N THR A 297 3.04 12.46 5.47
CA THR A 297 1.98 11.47 5.23
C THR A 297 0.63 12.04 5.66
N LYS A 298 -0.39 11.89 4.82
CA LYS A 298 -1.77 12.31 5.07
C LYS A 298 -2.70 11.12 4.91
N ILE A 299 -3.56 10.89 5.90
CA ILE A 299 -4.62 9.87 5.86
C ILE A 299 -5.96 10.59 6.00
N MET A 300 -6.91 10.27 5.14
CA MET A 300 -8.22 10.93 5.06
C MET A 300 -9.36 9.92 4.99
N GLY A 301 -10.52 10.38 5.42
CA GLY A 301 -11.80 9.65 5.36
C GLY A 301 -11.89 8.58 6.43
N ASN A 302 -12.45 8.97 7.58
CA ASN A 302 -12.51 8.17 8.80
C ASN A 302 -11.11 7.71 9.21
N ALA A 303 -10.18 8.66 9.29
CA ALA A 303 -8.81 8.37 9.63
C ALA A 303 -8.73 7.87 11.09
N LEU A 304 -8.08 6.73 11.29
CA LEU A 304 -7.89 6.08 12.59
C LEU A 304 -6.42 5.77 12.81
N MET A 305 -5.89 6.20 13.93
CA MET A 305 -4.59 5.76 14.45
C MET A 305 -4.80 4.81 15.62
N ARG A 306 -4.02 3.74 15.66
CA ARG A 306 -3.89 2.83 16.79
C ARG A 306 -2.41 2.78 17.19
N SER A 307 -2.09 3.13 18.42
CA SER A 307 -0.74 2.99 18.98
C SER A 307 -0.71 1.85 19.98
N THR A 308 0.12 0.85 19.71
CA THR A 308 0.32 -0.34 20.57
C THR A 308 1.65 -0.29 21.32
N ALA A 309 2.25 0.88 21.43
CA ALA A 309 3.55 1.06 22.08
C ALA A 309 3.51 0.81 23.60
N GLU A 310 2.33 0.94 24.22
CA GLU A 310 2.08 0.76 25.64
C GLU A 310 1.22 -0.49 25.94
N ARG A 311 1.02 -0.80 27.24
CA ARG A 311 0.18 -1.93 27.67
C ARG A 311 -1.29 -1.79 27.23
N ASP A 312 -1.79 -0.54 27.14
CA ASP A 312 -3.13 -0.22 26.66
C ASP A 312 -3.05 0.56 25.35
N THR A 313 -3.87 0.15 24.38
CA THR A 313 -3.87 0.75 23.04
C THR A 313 -4.54 2.13 23.06
N LEU A 314 -3.81 3.13 22.57
CA LEU A 314 -4.35 4.45 22.30
C LEU A 314 -4.99 4.45 20.91
N TYR A 315 -6.24 4.90 20.86
CA TYR A 315 -7.00 5.11 19.61
C TYR A 315 -7.20 6.62 19.40
N LEU A 316 -6.96 7.08 18.19
CA LEU A 316 -7.22 8.46 17.77
C LEU A 316 -7.97 8.41 16.44
N SER A 317 -9.19 8.93 16.39
CA SER A 317 -9.97 9.08 15.16
C SER A 317 -10.15 10.56 14.81
N ALA A 318 -10.17 10.85 13.50
CA ALA A 318 -10.39 12.20 12.97
C ALA A 318 -10.88 12.10 11.51
N ASP A 319 -11.31 13.22 10.93
CA ASP A 319 -11.59 13.27 9.49
C ASP A 319 -10.30 13.15 8.69
N THR A 320 -9.21 13.75 9.19
CA THR A 320 -7.89 13.73 8.57
C THR A 320 -6.78 13.65 9.62
N LEU A 321 -5.78 12.80 9.35
CA LEU A 321 -4.54 12.69 10.11
C LEU A 321 -3.35 13.09 9.22
N TYR A 322 -2.41 13.83 9.78
CA TYR A 322 -1.14 14.19 9.16
C TYR A 322 0.00 13.70 10.04
N ALA A 323 0.98 13.06 9.44
CA ALA A 323 2.21 12.66 10.12
C ALA A 323 3.41 13.29 9.40
N TYR A 324 4.34 13.82 10.16
CA TYR A 324 5.60 14.38 9.69
C TYR A 324 6.75 13.55 10.27
N GLU A 325 7.60 13.05 9.41
CA GLU A 325 8.81 12.34 9.77
C GLU A 325 10.00 13.29 9.72
N ARG A 326 10.88 13.18 10.69
CA ARG A 326 12.17 13.86 10.65
C ARG A 326 13.04 13.18 9.60
N LYS A 327 13.40 13.90 8.57
CA LYS A 327 14.55 13.56 7.73
C LYS A 327 15.76 14.24 8.36
N ASP A 328 16.72 13.46 8.83
CA ASP A 328 18.03 14.03 9.13
C ASP A 328 18.57 14.60 7.81
N SER A 329 18.47 15.92 7.67
CA SER A 329 19.02 16.63 6.53
C SER A 329 20.48 16.23 6.42
N LEU A 330 20.87 15.76 5.24
CA LEU A 330 22.26 15.65 4.85
C LEU A 330 22.93 16.98 5.22
N VAL A 331 23.75 16.95 6.24
CA VAL A 331 24.64 18.05 6.60
C VAL A 331 25.36 18.42 5.31
N ALA A 332 25.10 19.65 4.84
CA ALA A 332 25.82 20.22 3.73
C ALA A 332 27.32 19.95 3.98
N LYS A 333 27.96 19.27 3.05
CA LYS A 333 29.41 19.09 3.06
C LYS A 333 30.03 20.45 2.91
N THR A 334 30.33 21.10 4.02
CA THR A 334 31.38 22.11 4.07
C THR A 334 32.70 21.37 4.15
N ASP A 335 33.53 21.62 3.16
CA ASP A 335 34.88 21.10 3.05
C ASP A 335 35.69 21.44 4.31
N THR A 336 35.97 20.45 5.13
CA THR A 336 37.21 20.39 5.92
C THR A 336 37.51 18.93 6.27
N VAL A 337 38.62 18.51 5.77
CA VAL A 337 39.28 17.21 5.96
C VAL A 337 39.55 16.97 7.44
N LYS A 338 39.08 15.88 8.04
CA LYS A 338 39.82 14.85 8.78
C LYS A 338 38.90 13.97 9.64
N GLN A 339 39.05 12.65 9.41
CA GLN A 339 38.67 11.54 10.30
C GLN A 339 37.19 11.42 10.70
N ALA A 340 36.39 10.82 9.83
CA ALA A 340 35.09 10.26 10.20
C ALA A 340 35.24 8.76 10.46
N LYS A 341 35.07 8.34 11.71
CA LYS A 341 34.66 6.99 12.08
C LYS A 341 33.41 6.64 11.27
N LYS A 342 33.37 5.42 10.74
CA LYS A 342 32.19 4.83 10.12
C LYS A 342 31.04 4.86 11.10
N GLU A 343 30.20 5.88 11.03
CA GLU A 343 28.88 5.86 11.64
C GLU A 343 27.91 5.15 10.71
N ASN A 344 27.25 4.14 11.23
CA ASN A 344 26.24 3.34 10.57
C ASN A 344 25.14 4.26 9.97
N LYS A 345 25.04 4.28 8.64
CA LYS A 345 23.95 4.90 7.88
C LYS A 345 22.66 4.10 8.02
N ASN A 346 22.02 4.15 9.17
CA ASN A 346 20.64 3.67 9.37
C ASN A 346 19.96 4.51 10.44
N THR A 347 19.86 5.82 10.23
CA THR A 347 18.90 6.66 10.96
C THR A 347 17.56 6.56 10.22
N ALA A 348 16.78 5.55 10.58
CA ALA A 348 15.41 5.40 10.10
C ALA A 348 14.59 6.65 10.48
N ALA A 349 13.84 7.19 9.51
CA ALA A 349 12.97 8.34 9.72
C ALA A 349 12.03 8.10 10.91
N LYS A 350 12.04 9.02 11.88
CA LYS A 350 11.21 8.96 13.09
C LYS A 350 10.09 9.98 12.98
N MET A 351 8.87 9.58 13.32
CA MET A 351 7.74 10.52 13.40
C MET A 351 8.05 11.65 14.38
N GLU A 352 7.92 12.90 13.95
CA GLU A 352 8.18 14.09 14.76
C GLU A 352 6.88 14.75 15.23
N LYS A 353 5.88 14.82 14.34
CA LYS A 353 4.58 15.44 14.62
C LYS A 353 3.43 14.64 14.05
N LEU A 354 2.36 14.57 14.82
CA LEU A 354 1.08 14.04 14.38
C LEU A 354 0.01 15.11 14.60
N LEU A 355 -0.76 15.43 13.54
CA LEU A 355 -1.89 16.34 13.64
C LEU A 355 -3.17 15.60 13.27
N ALA A 356 -4.25 15.94 13.95
CA ALA A 356 -5.58 15.44 13.69
C ALA A 356 -6.55 16.61 13.52
N PHE A 357 -7.40 16.56 12.51
CA PHE A 357 -8.38 17.61 12.22
C PHE A 357 -9.75 17.02 11.93
N GLY A 358 -10.76 17.68 12.44
CA GLY A 358 -12.17 17.39 12.28
C GLY A 358 -12.65 16.22 13.14
N HIS A 359 -13.62 16.47 14.03
CA HIS A 359 -14.27 15.47 14.87
C HIS A 359 -13.28 14.55 15.62
N VAL A 360 -12.22 15.15 16.15
CA VAL A 360 -11.16 14.40 16.83
C VAL A 360 -11.68 13.73 18.08
N LYS A 361 -11.47 12.42 18.19
CA LYS A 361 -11.78 11.60 19.35
C LYS A 361 -10.56 10.78 19.76
N VAL A 362 -10.24 10.80 21.02
CA VAL A 362 -9.17 10.00 21.63
C VAL A 362 -9.79 9.03 22.62
N TYR A 363 -9.31 7.79 22.63
CA TYR A 363 -9.70 6.77 23.58
C TYR A 363 -8.50 5.94 24.02
N ARG A 364 -8.32 5.87 25.31
CA ARG A 364 -7.58 4.85 26.06
C ARG A 364 -8.43 4.53 27.30
N SER A 365 -8.24 3.40 27.97
CA SER A 365 -9.13 3.00 29.08
C SER A 365 -9.21 4.03 30.22
N ASP A 366 -8.09 4.72 30.51
CA ASP A 366 -7.94 5.72 31.57
C ASP A 366 -8.21 7.17 31.15
N ILE A 367 -8.24 7.46 29.85
CA ILE A 367 -8.43 8.83 29.33
C ILE A 367 -9.19 8.81 28.02
N GLN A 368 -10.17 9.70 27.87
CA GLN A 368 -10.91 9.95 26.66
C GLN A 368 -10.94 11.44 26.37
N SER A 369 -11.03 11.82 25.10
CA SER A 369 -11.11 13.23 24.73
C SER A 369 -11.90 13.46 23.45
N ARG A 370 -12.53 14.65 23.35
CA ARG A 370 -13.07 15.22 22.10
C ARG A 370 -12.50 16.63 21.91
N CYS A 371 -12.17 16.95 20.66
CA CYS A 371 -11.80 18.31 20.25
C CYS A 371 -12.01 18.44 18.73
N ASP A 372 -11.81 19.63 18.19
CA ASP A 372 -11.82 19.84 16.74
C ASP A 372 -10.48 19.53 16.10
N SER A 373 -9.39 19.89 16.77
CA SER A 373 -8.05 19.61 16.29
C SER A 373 -7.07 19.28 17.42
N LEU A 374 -6.06 18.46 17.06
CA LEU A 374 -5.02 17.99 17.97
C LEU A 374 -3.67 18.02 17.27
N LEU A 375 -2.64 18.48 17.98
CA LEU A 375 -1.23 18.34 17.61
C LEU A 375 -0.50 17.56 18.69
N TYR A 376 0.09 16.43 18.33
CA TYR A 376 1.07 15.74 19.17
C TYR A 376 2.47 16.03 18.64
N ASP A 377 3.20 16.85 19.35
CA ASP A 377 4.62 17.09 19.13
C ASP A 377 5.43 16.03 19.90
N LEU A 378 5.93 15.04 19.16
CA LEU A 378 6.67 13.92 19.75
C LEU A 378 8.09 14.33 20.18
N LYS A 379 8.64 15.40 19.58
CA LYS A 379 9.95 15.93 19.95
C LYS A 379 9.91 16.52 21.36
N ASP A 380 8.93 17.38 21.62
CA ASP A 380 8.75 18.06 22.90
C ASP A 380 7.91 17.23 23.87
N SER A 381 7.33 16.12 23.39
CA SER A 381 6.46 15.21 24.15
C SER A 381 5.24 15.95 24.72
N VAL A 382 4.61 16.81 23.90
CA VAL A 382 3.42 17.60 24.25
C VAL A 382 2.27 17.30 23.31
N ILE A 383 1.09 17.09 23.88
CA ILE A 383 -0.17 17.00 23.13
C ILE A 383 -0.95 18.29 23.35
N HIS A 384 -1.29 18.96 22.26
CA HIS A 384 -2.11 20.17 22.25
C HIS A 384 -3.49 19.83 21.71
N PHE A 385 -4.52 20.14 22.50
CA PHE A 385 -5.92 20.01 22.13
C PHE A 385 -6.50 21.42 21.94
N PHE A 386 -7.16 21.65 20.79
CA PHE A 386 -7.67 22.97 20.41
C PHE A 386 -9.19 22.96 20.21
N SER A 387 -9.79 24.18 20.25
CA SER A 387 -11.19 24.44 19.96
C SER A 387 -12.13 23.78 20.96
N LYS A 388 -12.05 24.25 22.21
CA LYS A 388 -12.90 23.81 23.32
C LYS A 388 -12.83 22.30 23.57
N PRO A 389 -11.62 21.75 23.78
CA PRO A 389 -11.44 20.35 24.09
C PRO A 389 -12.12 19.95 25.40
N ILE A 390 -12.53 18.68 25.44
CA ILE A 390 -12.98 18.03 26.65
C ILE A 390 -12.12 16.80 26.88
N ILE A 391 -11.62 16.66 28.09
CA ILE A 391 -10.86 15.47 28.51
C ILE A 391 -11.59 14.84 29.70
N TRP A 392 -11.89 13.57 29.60
CA TRP A 392 -12.40 12.73 30.69
C TRP A 392 -11.28 11.81 31.18
N SER A 393 -11.08 11.79 32.48
CA SER A 393 -10.16 10.86 33.15
C SER A 393 -10.80 10.38 34.42
N ASP A 394 -11.02 9.08 34.53
CA ASP A 394 -11.80 8.46 35.60
C ASP A 394 -13.17 9.12 35.76
N LYS A 395 -13.47 9.74 36.90
CA LYS A 395 -14.72 10.47 37.20
C LYS A 395 -14.61 11.99 37.01
N ASN A 396 -13.57 12.45 36.35
CA ASN A 396 -13.30 13.87 36.14
C ASN A 396 -13.53 14.26 34.68
N GLN A 397 -14.05 15.46 34.48
CA GLN A 397 -14.19 16.15 33.19
C GLN A 397 -13.43 17.47 33.25
N SER A 398 -12.58 17.74 32.27
CA SER A 398 -11.77 18.95 32.14
C SER A 398 -12.04 19.61 30.82
N GLU A 399 -12.36 20.90 30.82
CA GLU A 399 -12.66 21.72 29.65
C GLU A 399 -11.86 23.04 29.70
N ALA A 400 -11.50 23.58 28.53
CA ALA A 400 -10.90 24.89 28.35
C ALA A 400 -11.00 25.31 26.87
N ASP A 401 -10.54 26.52 26.51
CA ASP A 401 -10.39 26.89 25.10
C ASP A 401 -9.27 26.10 24.44
N THR A 402 -8.20 25.81 25.20
CA THR A 402 -7.06 24.98 24.78
C THR A 402 -6.50 24.21 25.98
N ILE A 403 -6.13 22.95 25.75
CA ILE A 403 -5.48 22.10 26.77
C ILE A 403 -4.16 21.58 26.22
N HIS A 404 -3.10 21.70 27.02
CA HIS A 404 -1.76 21.16 26.71
C HIS A 404 -1.42 20.07 27.73
N VAL A 405 -1.09 18.88 27.24
CA VAL A 405 -0.71 17.72 28.07
C VAL A 405 0.76 17.39 27.81
N TYR A 406 1.58 17.55 28.84
CA TYR A 406 3.00 17.25 28.81
C TYR A 406 3.24 15.82 29.27
N MET A 407 3.97 15.08 28.45
CA MET A 407 4.33 13.69 28.74
C MET A 407 5.77 13.59 29.22
N LYS A 408 6.03 12.72 30.18
CA LYS A 408 7.37 12.32 30.61
C LYS A 408 7.42 10.79 30.76
N ASN A 409 8.35 10.16 30.04
CA ASN A 409 8.43 8.68 30.00
C ASN A 409 7.09 8.04 29.62
N ASN A 410 6.40 8.59 28.60
CA ASN A 410 5.09 8.17 28.10
C ASN A 410 3.94 8.26 29.14
N LYS A 411 4.13 8.99 30.22
CA LYS A 411 3.11 9.24 31.24
C LYS A 411 2.79 10.73 31.30
N VAL A 412 1.54 11.07 31.62
CA VAL A 412 1.15 12.46 31.85
C VAL A 412 1.92 12.98 33.06
N SER A 413 2.62 14.09 32.86
CA SER A 413 3.37 14.80 33.93
C SER A 413 2.72 16.12 34.33
N ARG A 414 2.10 16.83 33.36
CA ARG A 414 1.46 18.11 33.60
C ARG A 414 0.38 18.38 32.56
N MET A 415 -0.70 19.00 32.97
CA MET A 415 -1.77 19.48 32.11
C MET A 415 -2.01 20.96 32.34
N TYR A 416 -2.03 21.74 31.28
CA TYR A 416 -2.39 23.15 31.28
C TYR A 416 -3.69 23.38 30.58
N MET A 417 -4.65 23.95 31.25
CA MET A 417 -5.91 24.46 30.70
C MET A 417 -5.78 25.99 30.55
N VAL A 418 -5.92 26.50 29.35
CA VAL A 418 -5.70 27.91 29.00
C VAL A 418 -7.01 28.50 28.55
N ASN A 419 -7.41 29.57 29.20
CA ASN A 419 -8.67 30.29 29.10
C ASN A 419 -9.88 29.38 29.39
N ASN A 420 -10.79 29.92 30.22
CA ASN A 420 -12.04 29.25 30.57
C ASN A 420 -11.85 27.81 31.11
N GLY A 421 -10.77 27.58 31.88
CA GLY A 421 -10.52 26.28 32.49
C GLY A 421 -11.67 25.93 33.44
N PHE A 422 -12.26 24.74 33.24
CA PHE A 422 -13.34 24.20 34.07
C PHE A 422 -13.08 22.71 34.33
N VAL A 423 -13.07 22.34 35.59
CA VAL A 423 -12.91 20.94 36.00
C VAL A 423 -14.14 20.55 36.83
N ILE A 424 -14.74 19.43 36.50
CA ILE A 424 -15.84 18.81 37.25
C ILE A 424 -15.36 17.44 37.72
N ALA A 425 -15.43 17.19 39.00
CA ALA A 425 -15.08 15.91 39.62
C ALA A 425 -16.30 15.32 40.33
N LYS A 426 -16.73 14.12 39.90
CA LYS A 426 -17.84 13.42 40.53
C LYS A 426 -17.32 12.63 41.74
N ASP A 427 -17.84 12.92 42.93
CA ASP A 427 -17.43 12.22 44.16
C ASP A 427 -18.17 10.87 44.35
N THR A 428 -17.88 10.19 45.46
CA THR A 428 -18.49 8.89 45.81
C THR A 428 -19.96 8.99 46.16
N ALA A 429 -20.41 10.17 46.61
CA ALA A 429 -21.80 10.49 46.96
C ALA A 429 -22.60 11.06 45.75
N LEU A 430 -22.00 11.00 44.54
CA LEU A 430 -22.57 11.49 43.28
C LEU A 430 -22.70 13.02 43.19
N ASN A 431 -22.04 13.78 44.08
CA ASN A 431 -21.97 15.22 43.95
C ASN A 431 -20.92 15.64 42.92
N PHE A 432 -21.03 16.87 42.42
CA PHE A 432 -20.10 17.44 41.45
C PHE A 432 -19.24 18.55 42.07
N ASN A 433 -18.03 18.21 42.48
CA ASN A 433 -17.04 19.20 42.84
C ASN A 433 -16.62 19.96 41.60
N GLN A 434 -16.48 21.28 41.67
CA GLN A 434 -16.25 22.15 40.54
C GLN A 434 -15.10 23.13 40.82
N ILE A 435 -14.27 23.33 39.80
CA ILE A 435 -13.19 24.33 39.82
C ILE A 435 -13.20 25.07 38.50
N LYS A 436 -13.18 26.39 38.55
CA LYS A 436 -13.15 27.25 37.38
C LYS A 436 -12.05 28.31 37.54
N GLY A 437 -11.42 28.71 36.45
CA GLY A 437 -10.41 29.78 36.45
C GLY A 437 -9.92 30.07 35.04
N ARG A 438 -9.22 31.21 34.90
CA ARG A 438 -8.65 31.60 33.61
C ARG A 438 -7.59 30.57 33.15
N LYS A 439 -6.76 30.09 34.10
CA LYS A 439 -5.71 29.13 33.87
C LYS A 439 -5.74 28.07 34.98
N ILE A 440 -5.72 26.82 34.61
CA ILE A 440 -5.62 25.69 35.55
C ILE A 440 -4.41 24.85 35.18
N THR A 441 -3.53 24.61 36.13
CA THR A 441 -2.37 23.75 35.98
C THR A 441 -2.49 22.53 36.89
N ALA A 442 -2.58 21.33 36.34
CA ALA A 442 -2.53 20.10 37.09
C ALA A 442 -1.17 19.41 36.90
N SER A 443 -0.53 19.02 37.98
CA SER A 443 0.72 18.26 38.00
C SER A 443 0.48 16.86 38.50
N PHE A 444 1.20 15.87 37.93
CA PHE A 444 1.05 14.46 38.22
C PHE A 444 2.39 13.86 38.67
N ASN A 445 2.35 12.93 39.58
CA ASN A 445 3.54 12.21 40.05
C ASN A 445 3.94 11.08 39.06
N ALA A 446 5.01 10.35 39.37
CA ALA A 446 5.54 9.27 38.53
C ALA A 446 4.55 8.07 38.33
N GLN A 447 3.53 7.95 39.19
CA GLN A 447 2.45 6.96 39.08
C GLN A 447 1.23 7.47 38.32
N THR A 448 1.32 8.69 37.73
CA THR A 448 0.22 9.38 37.02
C THR A 448 -0.95 9.75 37.95
N ARG A 449 -0.70 9.81 39.26
CA ARG A 449 -1.66 10.32 40.23
C ARG A 449 -1.54 11.82 40.33
N ILE A 450 -2.67 12.51 40.50
CA ILE A 450 -2.67 13.96 40.69
C ILE A 450 -1.90 14.33 41.97
N ASP A 451 -1.03 15.32 41.89
CA ASP A 451 -0.19 15.79 42.99
C ASP A 451 -0.57 17.21 43.41
N ASN A 452 -0.74 18.09 42.43
CA ASN A 452 -1.04 19.50 42.69
C ASN A 452 -1.90 20.10 41.59
N VAL A 453 -2.87 20.96 41.96
CA VAL A 453 -3.65 21.77 41.03
C VAL A 453 -3.51 23.24 41.44
N VAL A 454 -3.12 24.09 40.50
CA VAL A 454 -3.04 25.55 40.66
C VAL A 454 -4.04 26.19 39.74
N VAL A 455 -4.93 27.01 40.28
CA VAL A 455 -5.89 27.84 39.55
C VAL A 455 -5.45 29.28 39.65
N GLU A 456 -5.37 29.99 38.53
CA GLU A 456 -4.94 31.37 38.45
C GLU A 456 -5.93 32.22 37.62
N GLY A 457 -6.28 33.37 38.17
CA GLY A 457 -7.19 34.36 37.56
C GLY A 457 -8.66 33.95 37.68
N ASN A 458 -9.37 34.66 38.55
CA ASN A 458 -10.81 34.45 38.84
C ASN A 458 -11.11 32.98 39.20
N GLY A 459 -10.41 32.48 40.21
CA GLY A 459 -10.61 31.14 40.70
C GLY A 459 -11.93 31.02 41.45
N GLU A 460 -12.80 30.15 40.98
CA GLU A 460 -14.05 29.77 41.62
C GLU A 460 -14.06 28.28 41.95
N SER A 461 -14.60 27.88 43.08
CA SER A 461 -14.74 26.46 43.40
C SER A 461 -16.05 26.18 44.17
N ILE A 462 -16.60 25.03 43.92
CA ILE A 462 -17.63 24.39 44.72
C ILE A 462 -17.09 23.02 45.17
N TYR A 463 -17.04 22.82 46.50
CA TYR A 463 -16.56 21.60 47.11
C TYR A 463 -17.55 21.06 48.12
N TYR A 464 -18.02 19.82 47.88
CA TYR A 464 -18.91 19.10 48.77
C TYR A 464 -18.06 18.42 49.88
N ALA A 465 -18.15 18.99 51.09
CA ALA A 465 -17.45 18.45 52.26
C ALA A 465 -18.24 17.25 52.81
N LEU A 466 -17.59 16.09 52.84
CA LEU A 466 -18.18 14.84 53.34
C LEU A 466 -17.48 14.43 54.65
N ASP A 467 -18.21 13.81 55.54
CA ASP A 467 -17.64 13.17 56.72
C ASP A 467 -17.07 11.79 56.39
N GLU A 468 -16.49 11.11 57.39
CA GLU A 468 -15.89 9.75 57.25
C GLU A 468 -16.90 8.70 56.76
N LYS A 469 -18.19 8.92 56.94
CA LYS A 469 -19.31 8.06 56.50
C LYS A 469 -19.88 8.48 55.14
N ASN A 470 -19.21 9.38 54.40
CA ASN A 470 -19.68 9.97 53.15
C ASN A 470 -21.00 10.78 53.29
N LYS A 471 -21.33 11.28 54.50
CA LYS A 471 -22.48 12.16 54.68
C LYS A 471 -22.05 13.60 54.44
N LEU A 472 -22.88 14.37 53.74
CA LEU A 472 -22.64 15.76 53.44
C LEU A 472 -22.64 16.62 54.70
N ILE A 473 -21.52 17.30 54.97
CA ILE A 473 -21.35 18.27 56.06
C ILE A 473 -21.83 19.67 55.58
N GLY A 474 -21.52 20.02 54.35
CA GLY A 474 -21.86 21.29 53.74
C GLY A 474 -21.19 21.47 52.39
N VAL A 475 -21.56 22.53 51.69
CA VAL A 475 -20.95 22.91 50.42
C VAL A 475 -20.14 24.17 50.60
N ASN A 476 -18.83 24.04 50.36
CA ASN A 476 -17.91 25.18 50.42
C ASN A 476 -17.85 25.84 49.04
N ARG A 477 -18.27 27.09 48.92
CA ARG A 477 -18.14 27.96 47.73
C ARG A 477 -17.07 28.98 47.99
N VAL A 478 -16.10 29.08 47.07
CA VAL A 478 -15.00 30.04 47.22
C VAL A 478 -14.74 30.76 45.90
N GLU A 479 -14.54 32.06 45.99
CA GLU A 479 -14.00 32.91 44.93
C GLU A 479 -12.67 33.52 45.39
N CYS A 480 -11.64 33.50 44.52
CA CYS A 480 -10.32 33.99 44.86
C CYS A 480 -9.46 34.30 43.62
N SER A 481 -8.39 35.04 43.78
CA SER A 481 -7.49 35.31 42.65
C SER A 481 -6.65 34.10 42.27
N LYS A 482 -6.27 33.28 43.27
CA LYS A 482 -5.46 32.07 43.06
C LYS A 482 -5.82 30.99 44.08
N MET A 483 -5.81 29.75 43.62
CA MET A 483 -6.10 28.60 44.44
C MET A 483 -4.99 27.54 44.21
N ASN A 484 -4.53 26.92 45.28
CA ASN A 484 -3.54 25.85 45.24
C ASN A 484 -4.05 24.65 46.03
N MET A 485 -4.24 23.52 45.34
CA MET A 485 -4.75 22.29 45.90
C MET A 485 -3.66 21.22 45.85
N LYS A 486 -3.29 20.67 46.98
CA LYS A 486 -2.38 19.54 47.12
C LYS A 486 -3.16 18.25 47.33
N PHE A 487 -2.73 17.21 46.68
CA PHE A 487 -3.37 15.91 46.71
C PHE A 487 -2.45 14.85 47.32
N LYS A 488 -3.01 13.91 48.02
CA LYS A 488 -2.36 12.69 48.49
C LYS A 488 -3.28 11.52 48.14
N GLU A 489 -2.75 10.53 47.43
CA GLU A 489 -3.52 9.34 46.99
C GLU A 489 -4.83 9.66 46.25
N ASN A 490 -4.79 10.67 45.35
CA ASN A 490 -5.93 11.21 44.63
C ASN A 490 -7.01 11.89 45.49
N GLN A 491 -6.78 12.09 46.79
CA GLN A 491 -7.68 12.83 47.65
C GLN A 491 -7.09 14.21 47.96
N VAL A 492 -7.97 15.21 48.10
CA VAL A 492 -7.57 16.55 48.49
C VAL A 492 -7.00 16.53 49.89
N ASN A 493 -5.72 16.86 50.00
CA ASN A 493 -5.02 16.92 51.30
C ASN A 493 -5.02 18.35 51.88
N ARG A 494 -4.85 19.39 51.01
CA ARG A 494 -4.81 20.80 51.44
C ARG A 494 -5.26 21.71 50.32
N ILE A 495 -6.11 22.66 50.65
CA ILE A 495 -6.45 23.78 49.73
C ILE A 495 -5.97 25.10 50.37
N SER A 496 -5.32 25.92 49.56
CA SER A 496 -4.91 27.27 49.96
C SER A 496 -5.54 28.28 48.97
N PHE A 497 -6.29 29.18 49.47
CA PHE A 497 -6.91 30.28 48.72
C PHE A 497 -6.10 31.56 48.96
N LEU A 498 -5.76 32.27 47.89
CA LEU A 498 -4.87 33.43 47.93
C LEU A 498 -5.50 34.62 47.17
N GLY A 499 -5.20 35.84 47.61
CA GLY A 499 -5.65 37.08 46.99
C GLY A 499 -7.10 37.40 47.32
N ARG A 500 -7.36 37.68 48.59
CA ARG A 500 -8.69 38.08 49.11
C ARG A 500 -9.80 37.06 48.80
N PRO A 501 -9.72 35.86 49.39
CA PRO A 501 -10.75 34.87 49.18
C PRO A 501 -12.07 35.29 49.81
N ASP A 502 -13.17 35.15 49.05
CA ASP A 502 -14.51 35.16 49.56
C ASP A 502 -14.99 33.71 49.67
N ALA A 503 -15.31 33.23 50.86
CA ALA A 503 -15.59 31.84 51.13
C ALA A 503 -16.88 31.70 51.96
N LYS A 504 -17.80 30.86 51.48
CA LYS A 504 -19.06 30.55 52.18
C LYS A 504 -19.24 29.05 52.31
N LEU A 505 -19.42 28.57 53.54
CA LEU A 505 -19.85 27.18 53.78
C LEU A 505 -21.38 27.21 53.97
N VAL A 506 -22.10 26.52 53.06
CA VAL A 506 -23.55 26.38 53.07
C VAL A 506 -23.91 25.06 53.72
N PRO A 507 -24.62 25.05 54.84
CA PRO A 507 -25.07 23.80 55.46
C PRO A 507 -26.06 23.02 54.58
N PRO A 508 -26.21 21.68 54.72
CA PRO A 508 -27.13 20.88 53.90
C PRO A 508 -28.58 21.37 53.91
N ALA A 509 -29.06 21.94 55.03
CA ALA A 509 -30.41 22.44 55.16
C ALA A 509 -30.71 23.73 54.33
N GLU A 510 -29.68 24.48 53.98
CA GLU A 510 -29.77 25.74 53.22
C GLU A 510 -29.45 25.57 51.72
N LEU A 511 -29.19 24.32 51.29
CA LEU A 511 -28.81 24.07 49.89
C LEU A 511 -30.05 24.21 48.99
N THR A 512 -30.01 25.13 48.04
CA THR A 512 -30.96 25.25 46.95
C THR A 512 -30.45 24.55 45.71
N ASN A 513 -31.34 24.02 44.88
CA ASN A 513 -30.96 23.29 43.66
C ASN A 513 -30.13 24.15 42.69
N ASP A 514 -30.29 25.46 42.66
CA ASP A 514 -29.59 26.38 41.75
C ASP A 514 -28.27 26.93 42.32
N GLY A 515 -28.06 26.90 43.65
CA GLY A 515 -26.85 27.41 44.31
C GLY A 515 -25.60 26.54 44.22
N ASN A 516 -25.74 25.33 43.72
CA ASN A 516 -24.68 24.30 43.77
C ASN A 516 -23.93 24.10 42.44
N ARG A 517 -24.05 25.06 41.53
CA ARG A 517 -23.35 25.03 40.23
C ARG A 517 -22.68 26.35 39.95
N LEU A 518 -21.44 26.31 39.43
CA LEU A 518 -20.79 27.48 38.89
C LEU A 518 -21.37 27.79 37.50
N ASP A 519 -21.30 29.06 37.12
CA ASP A 519 -21.68 29.46 35.77
C ASP A 519 -20.85 28.73 34.71
N GLY A 520 -21.54 28.14 33.71
CA GLY A 520 -20.92 27.30 32.70
C GLY A 520 -20.83 25.81 33.08
N PHE A 521 -21.39 25.38 34.22
CA PHE A 521 -21.43 23.95 34.56
C PHE A 521 -22.18 23.13 33.50
N ASN A 522 -21.50 22.13 32.92
CA ASN A 522 -22.09 21.21 31.96
C ASN A 522 -21.45 19.84 32.08
N TRP A 523 -22.15 18.86 32.68
CA TRP A 523 -21.65 17.49 32.78
C TRP A 523 -21.99 16.71 31.51
N ARG A 524 -20.97 16.36 30.72
CA ARG A 524 -21.06 15.84 29.35
C ARG A 524 -20.68 14.36 29.24
N GLU A 525 -20.95 13.56 30.25
CA GLU A 525 -20.58 12.12 30.29
C GLU A 525 -21.11 11.33 29.07
N LYS A 526 -22.29 11.70 28.54
CA LYS A 526 -22.87 11.05 27.35
C LYS A 526 -22.07 11.29 26.07
N GLU A 527 -21.23 12.30 26.04
CA GLU A 527 -20.38 12.63 24.91
C GLU A 527 -19.01 11.96 25.00
N LYS A 528 -18.71 11.29 26.10
CA LYS A 528 -17.45 10.56 26.33
C LYS A 528 -17.26 9.50 25.26
N PRO A 529 -16.18 9.53 24.46
CA PRO A 529 -15.95 8.57 23.40
C PRO A 529 -15.84 7.15 23.95
N THR A 530 -16.50 6.19 23.28
CA THR A 530 -16.32 4.77 23.56
C THR A 530 -15.40 4.13 22.54
N LYS A 531 -14.78 3.02 22.93
CA LYS A 531 -13.93 2.25 22.00
C LYS A 531 -14.73 1.78 20.79
N SER A 532 -15.96 1.33 20.97
CA SER A 532 -16.86 0.89 19.89
C SER A 532 -17.21 2.02 18.94
N GLU A 533 -17.42 3.24 19.44
CA GLU A 533 -17.67 4.43 18.63
C GLU A 533 -16.47 4.76 17.74
N ILE A 534 -15.25 4.72 18.28
CA ILE A 534 -14.03 4.99 17.52
C ILE A 534 -13.72 3.87 16.52
N LEU A 535 -13.93 2.61 16.90
CA LEU A 535 -13.72 1.45 16.04
C LEU A 535 -14.89 1.16 15.11
N GLY A 536 -16.06 1.75 15.32
CA GLY A 536 -17.31 1.54 14.57
C GLY A 536 -17.21 1.86 13.07
N VAL A 537 -16.08 2.38 12.62
CA VAL A 537 -15.61 2.29 11.25
C VAL A 537 -15.30 0.82 10.98
N LYS A 538 -16.29 0.06 10.49
CA LYS A 538 -16.09 -1.31 10.02
C LYS A 538 -15.02 -1.34 8.93
N PHE A 539 -13.76 -1.47 9.32
CA PHE A 539 -12.75 -2.05 8.44
C PHE A 539 -13.13 -3.52 8.30
N VAL A 540 -13.72 -3.87 7.17
CA VAL A 540 -13.94 -5.26 6.83
C VAL A 540 -12.54 -5.85 6.67
N ASP A 541 -12.09 -6.61 7.66
CA ASP A 541 -10.95 -7.51 7.54
C ASP A 541 -11.32 -8.59 6.50
N LYS A 542 -11.24 -8.25 5.23
CA LYS A 542 -11.10 -9.27 4.19
C LYS A 542 -9.69 -9.83 4.40
N LYS A 543 -9.60 -10.95 5.12
CA LYS A 543 -8.44 -11.83 5.07
C LYS A 543 -8.15 -12.02 3.58
N VAL A 544 -7.01 -11.50 3.15
CA VAL A 544 -6.45 -11.86 1.85
C VAL A 544 -5.98 -13.29 2.03
N ASP A 545 -6.78 -14.27 1.59
CA ASP A 545 -6.32 -15.62 1.37
C ASP A 545 -5.26 -15.56 0.27
N VAL A 546 -4.05 -15.23 0.68
CA VAL A 546 -2.87 -15.53 -0.10
C VAL A 546 -2.68 -17.03 0.04
N LYS A 547 -3.26 -17.80 -0.88
CA LYS A 547 -2.79 -19.17 -1.07
C LYS A 547 -1.28 -19.10 -1.23
N PRO A 548 -0.48 -19.80 -0.42
CA PRO A 548 0.96 -19.79 -0.58
C PRO A 548 1.25 -20.25 -2.01
N VAL A 549 1.88 -19.38 -2.79
CA VAL A 549 2.50 -19.76 -4.05
C VAL A 549 3.52 -20.82 -3.65
N LEU A 550 3.28 -22.02 -4.13
CA LEU A 550 4.02 -23.27 -3.94
C LEU A 550 5.50 -23.02 -3.59
N GLU A 551 5.89 -23.51 -2.41
CA GLU A 551 7.28 -23.87 -2.16
C GLU A 551 7.73 -24.77 -3.30
N ALA A 552 8.72 -24.33 -4.05
CA ALA A 552 9.37 -25.11 -5.07
C ALA A 552 9.89 -26.39 -4.39
N LYS A 553 9.26 -27.53 -4.70
CA LYS A 553 9.84 -28.82 -4.38
C LYS A 553 11.26 -28.88 -4.96
N LYS A 554 12.20 -29.21 -4.08
CA LYS A 554 13.59 -29.54 -4.40
C LYS A 554 13.70 -30.59 -5.50
#